data_8f453fca287bdfee72aa81d56fec9453
#
_entry.id   8f453fca287bdfee72aa81d56fec9453
#
_cell.length_a   1.000
_cell.length_b   1.000
_cell.length_c   1.000
_cell.angle_alpha   90.00
_cell.angle_beta   90.00
_cell.angle_gamma   90.00
#
_symmetry.space_group_name_H-M   'P 1'
#
loop_
_entity.id
_entity.type
_entity.pdbx_description
1 polymer ?
#
loop_
_entity_poly.entity_id
_entity_poly.type
_entity_poly.pdbx_seq_one_letter_code
_entity_poly.pdbx_strand_id
1 'polypeptide(L)'
;MLAVAIVACLLALTVFGGGTDTDAAELSKEDMKKSDLSTGCCVHDPQVLYDSASDKYYMYGTHMTGAAGDNLTDFQMVYDGVRPSNKMFSNLFDIPEGEKLPAAFSFVGKNDQRGYSVWAPSIIYDETMGKYLMYFCTTSSFIKSSLCLATADSAAGPYTFEKILLSSGFSRSTVDKTDFYEVCGSDAKLSDYVRNGSFINTLWPNCIDPAPFYDRDGRMWMTYGSWSGGIFLLELDPATGDVIHPDADPDNGVDKYYGYRLVGGGHHAIEGPYITYDPDTDYYYLFVSYGNLQANGGYQIREFRSKDVTGPYVDEKGEAPNLENGDDFNKYGCKVMGNYSFPSQETAYKAPGGQSVFTGRDGNLYIVYHQRFDNGTEDHEPRVHRLYETEDGWLVAAPFEVTGEGDTADSLMTDIKPAGTWYLVKHRLDVTKKVRQAKKTTFNTKGTFEGDYSGSFTVKDNSPYITVELDGVTYQGVLAKGTDEAGNSVIYFTAVGNDNESLWGVHYVSE
;
A
#
# COMPACT_ATOMS: atom_id res chain seq x y z
N MET A 1 18.16 8.66 -38.16
CA MET A 1 18.55 7.28 -37.92
C MET A 1 19.31 7.26 -36.59
N LEU A 2 18.60 7.22 -35.50
CA LEU A 2 19.16 6.98 -34.15
C LEU A 2 18.96 5.51 -33.85
N ALA A 3 20.05 4.82 -33.53
CA ALA A 3 20.05 3.43 -33.15
C ALA A 3 19.67 3.31 -31.67
N VAL A 4 18.55 2.64 -31.43
CA VAL A 4 18.15 2.22 -30.10
C VAL A 4 19.05 1.06 -29.70
N ALA A 5 19.88 1.24 -28.70
CA ALA A 5 20.68 0.18 -28.11
C ALA A 5 19.81 -0.57 -27.10
N ILE A 6 19.34 -1.74 -27.50
CA ILE A 6 18.72 -2.72 -26.59
C ILE A 6 19.85 -3.28 -25.73
N VAL A 7 19.89 -2.93 -24.47
CA VAL A 7 20.73 -3.58 -23.46
C VAL A 7 19.98 -4.82 -22.98
N ALA A 8 20.32 -5.95 -23.54
CA ALA A 8 19.90 -7.24 -23.00
C ALA A 8 20.71 -7.52 -21.73
N CYS A 9 20.11 -7.39 -20.57
CA CYS A 9 20.64 -7.90 -19.32
C CYS A 9 20.61 -9.43 -19.36
N LEU A 10 21.76 -10.04 -19.63
CA LEU A 10 21.99 -11.44 -19.35
C LEU A 10 22.10 -11.61 -17.83
N LEU A 11 21.06 -12.13 -17.20
CA LEU A 11 21.16 -12.69 -15.85
C LEU A 11 22.17 -13.85 -15.89
N ALA A 12 23.34 -13.62 -15.32
CA ALA A 12 24.26 -14.67 -14.97
C ALA A 12 23.72 -15.39 -13.73
N LEU A 13 23.05 -16.54 -13.93
CA LEU A 13 22.81 -17.49 -12.85
C LEU A 13 24.18 -17.99 -12.35
N THR A 14 24.64 -17.43 -11.25
CA THR A 14 25.69 -18.06 -10.45
C THR A 14 25.04 -19.19 -9.65
N VAL A 15 25.10 -20.39 -10.20
CA VAL A 15 24.80 -21.61 -9.47
C VAL A 15 25.87 -21.79 -8.40
N PHE A 16 25.59 -21.34 -7.17
CA PHE A 16 26.36 -21.79 -6.01
C PHE A 16 25.97 -23.24 -5.72
N GLY A 17 26.97 -24.12 -5.74
CA GLY A 17 26.81 -25.55 -5.50
C GLY A 17 26.13 -25.81 -4.15
N GLY A 18 25.05 -26.59 -4.20
CA GLY A 18 24.23 -26.92 -3.05
C GLY A 18 24.96 -27.69 -1.99
N GLY A 19 25.02 -27.12 -0.80
CA GLY A 19 24.97 -27.87 0.44
C GLY A 19 23.49 -28.01 0.79
N THR A 20 23.03 -29.20 1.05
CA THR A 20 21.67 -29.48 1.53
C THR A 20 21.55 -28.95 2.96
N ASP A 21 21.03 -27.73 3.14
CA ASP A 21 20.74 -27.13 4.47
C ASP A 21 19.49 -27.82 5.08
N THR A 22 19.59 -29.14 5.27
CA THR A 22 18.54 -29.92 5.96
C THR A 22 18.80 -30.09 7.47
N ASP A 23 19.88 -29.52 7.99
CA ASP A 23 20.37 -29.75 9.36
C ASP A 23 20.57 -28.47 10.20
N ALA A 24 19.96 -27.33 9.84
CA ALA A 24 19.94 -26.21 10.77
C ALA A 24 19.11 -26.62 12.00
N ALA A 25 19.75 -26.65 13.18
CA ALA A 25 19.07 -27.04 14.39
C ALA A 25 17.96 -26.04 14.73
N GLU A 26 16.83 -26.54 15.21
CA GLU A 26 15.71 -25.70 15.65
C GLU A 26 16.18 -24.77 16.79
N LEU A 27 15.87 -23.47 16.69
CA LEU A 27 16.16 -22.51 17.76
C LEU A 27 15.17 -22.74 18.91
N SER A 28 15.69 -22.97 20.12
CA SER A 28 14.80 -23.14 21.28
C SER A 28 14.09 -21.81 21.60
N LYS A 29 12.92 -21.89 22.21
CA LYS A 29 12.18 -20.69 22.64
C LYS A 29 12.94 -19.85 23.68
N GLU A 30 13.84 -20.49 24.44
CA GLU A 30 14.66 -19.85 25.48
C GLU A 30 15.83 -19.09 24.87
N ASP A 31 16.35 -19.54 23.72
CA ASP A 31 17.46 -18.90 23.00
C ASP A 31 16.99 -17.85 22.00
N MET A 32 15.68 -17.78 21.72
CA MET A 32 15.10 -16.84 20.79
C MET A 32 15.24 -15.40 21.29
N LYS A 33 15.90 -14.56 20.50
CA LYS A 33 15.96 -13.13 20.76
C LYS A 33 14.58 -12.51 20.61
N LYS A 34 14.33 -11.43 21.35
CA LYS A 34 13.10 -10.66 21.30
C LYS A 34 13.35 -9.28 20.76
N SER A 35 12.40 -8.77 19.98
CA SER A 35 12.45 -7.39 19.50
C SER A 35 11.51 -6.50 20.32
N ASP A 36 11.97 -5.30 20.59
CA ASP A 36 11.22 -4.19 21.20
C ASP A 36 11.08 -3.00 20.24
N LEU A 37 11.12 -3.26 18.98
CA LEU A 37 11.23 -2.34 17.85
C LEU A 37 10.73 -0.91 18.10
N SER A 38 11.67 0.03 18.12
CA SER A 38 11.42 1.42 17.82
C SER A 38 12.42 1.91 16.78
N THR A 39 11.93 2.32 15.62
CA THR A 39 12.78 2.90 14.56
C THR A 39 13.04 4.39 14.77
N GLY A 40 12.29 5.03 15.68
CA GLY A 40 12.33 6.48 15.87
C GLY A 40 11.76 7.28 14.68
N CYS A 41 11.27 6.61 13.66
CA CYS A 41 10.61 7.21 12.52
C CYS A 41 9.09 7.17 12.73
N CYS A 42 8.40 8.29 12.55
CA CYS A 42 6.96 8.40 12.74
C CYS A 42 6.35 9.04 11.49
N VAL A 43 5.98 8.22 10.52
CA VAL A 43 5.31 8.64 9.29
C VAL A 43 4.02 7.84 9.14
N HIS A 44 2.89 8.55 9.01
CA HIS A 44 1.57 7.99 8.77
C HIS A 44 1.27 8.03 7.27
N ASP A 45 0.64 7.00 6.71
CA ASP A 45 0.40 6.84 5.28
C ASP A 45 1.71 6.98 4.48
N PRO A 46 2.73 6.16 4.78
CA PRO A 46 4.04 6.32 4.16
C PRO A 46 4.01 5.94 2.68
N GLN A 47 4.56 6.82 1.85
CA GLN A 47 4.91 6.51 0.48
C GLN A 47 6.44 6.61 0.34
N VAL A 48 7.06 5.60 -0.24
CA VAL A 48 8.51 5.54 -0.45
C VAL A 48 8.84 5.63 -1.94
N LEU A 49 9.85 6.43 -2.26
CA LEU A 49 10.50 6.46 -3.55
C LEU A 49 12.00 6.18 -3.39
N TYR A 50 12.54 5.25 -4.17
CA TYR A 50 13.97 5.17 -4.42
C TYR A 50 14.35 6.17 -5.52
N ASP A 51 15.24 7.10 -5.19
CA ASP A 51 15.78 8.08 -6.12
C ASP A 51 17.19 7.69 -6.57
N SER A 52 17.31 7.18 -7.79
CA SER A 52 18.59 6.75 -8.36
C SER A 52 19.58 7.91 -8.58
N ALA A 53 19.10 9.15 -8.67
CA ALA A 53 19.97 10.32 -8.88
C ALA A 53 20.77 10.65 -7.59
N SER A 54 20.18 10.49 -6.42
CA SER A 54 20.84 10.71 -5.13
C SER A 54 21.28 9.42 -4.43
N ASP A 55 20.90 8.25 -4.96
CA ASP A 55 21.07 6.92 -4.35
C ASP A 55 20.51 6.85 -2.93
N LYS A 56 19.27 7.38 -2.77
CA LYS A 56 18.58 7.46 -1.48
C LYS A 56 17.12 7.06 -1.59
N TYR A 57 16.58 6.66 -0.45
CA TYR A 57 15.15 6.49 -0.26
C TYR A 57 14.56 7.74 0.39
N TYR A 58 13.42 8.19 -0.13
CA TYR A 58 12.61 9.27 0.44
C TYR A 58 11.25 8.73 0.83
N MET A 59 10.81 9.04 2.04
CA MET A 59 9.52 8.67 2.57
C MET A 59 8.71 9.94 2.88
N TYR A 60 7.49 10.01 2.39
CA TYR A 60 6.57 11.11 2.67
C TYR A 60 5.27 10.56 3.23
N GLY A 61 4.61 11.35 4.10
CA GLY A 61 3.35 10.94 4.70
C GLY A 61 2.49 12.09 5.19
N THR A 62 1.37 11.70 5.73
CA THR A 62 0.33 12.60 6.29
C THR A 62 0.92 13.60 7.28
N HIS A 63 0.30 14.79 7.37
CA HIS A 63 0.70 15.93 8.20
C HIS A 63 2.05 16.56 7.81
N MET A 64 2.44 16.46 6.54
CA MET A 64 3.74 16.97 6.05
C MET A 64 4.91 16.33 6.81
N THR A 65 4.79 15.04 7.13
CA THR A 65 5.91 14.26 7.66
C THR A 65 6.75 13.71 6.52
N GLY A 66 8.02 13.52 6.73
CA GLY A 66 8.91 12.91 5.76
C GLY A 66 10.22 12.49 6.39
N ALA A 67 10.79 11.43 5.83
CA ALA A 67 12.06 10.86 6.23
C ALA A 67 12.92 10.54 5.00
N ALA A 68 14.21 10.35 5.19
CA ALA A 68 15.12 9.90 4.15
C ALA A 68 16.11 8.89 4.74
N GLY A 69 16.56 7.95 3.93
CA GLY A 69 17.51 6.91 4.34
C GLY A 69 18.42 6.47 3.19
N ASP A 70 19.55 5.88 3.55
CA ASP A 70 20.47 5.28 2.59
C ASP A 70 20.09 3.81 2.29
N ASN A 71 19.17 3.24 3.08
CA ASN A 71 18.62 1.89 2.97
C ASN A 71 17.21 1.83 3.55
N LEU A 72 16.57 0.66 3.50
CA LEU A 72 15.17 0.46 3.93
C LEU A 72 14.98 0.38 5.47
N THR A 73 16.04 0.38 6.24
CA THR A 73 15.99 0.20 7.70
C THR A 73 16.48 1.42 8.50
N ASP A 74 17.03 2.44 7.84
CA ASP A 74 17.66 3.61 8.50
C ASP A 74 17.04 4.92 8.01
N PHE A 75 15.72 5.06 8.18
CA PHE A 75 15.03 6.29 7.86
C PHE A 75 15.16 7.32 8.97
N GLN A 76 15.63 8.53 8.62
CA GLN A 76 15.76 9.66 9.52
C GLN A 76 14.73 10.72 9.18
N MET A 77 13.96 11.21 10.18
CA MET A 77 12.97 12.26 9.99
C MET A 77 13.61 13.55 9.46
N VAL A 78 13.07 14.07 8.37
CA VAL A 78 13.49 15.34 7.71
C VAL A 78 12.44 16.42 7.85
N TYR A 79 11.17 16.04 7.77
CA TYR A 79 10.03 16.93 7.81
C TYR A 79 9.03 16.49 8.87
N ASP A 80 8.43 17.48 9.56
CA ASP A 80 7.41 17.20 10.58
C ASP A 80 6.46 18.39 10.77
N GLY A 81 5.16 18.11 10.69
CA GLY A 81 4.05 18.98 11.05
C GLY A 81 3.63 20.02 10.02
N VAL A 82 2.33 20.28 9.99
CA VAL A 82 1.67 21.22 9.07
C VAL A 82 1.86 22.66 9.59
N ARG A 83 2.92 23.30 9.17
CA ARG A 83 3.30 24.66 9.58
C ARG A 83 4.18 25.35 8.53
N PRO A 84 4.15 26.70 8.43
CA PRO A 84 4.98 27.44 7.44
C PRO A 84 6.49 27.27 7.61
N SER A 85 6.95 26.86 8.81
CA SER A 85 8.37 26.59 9.06
C SER A 85 8.84 25.24 8.53
N ASN A 86 7.94 24.30 8.22
CA ASN A 86 8.24 23.05 7.53
C ASN A 86 8.60 23.35 6.07
N LYS A 87 9.79 22.92 5.66
CA LYS A 87 10.36 23.24 4.33
C LYS A 87 10.06 22.18 3.27
N MET A 88 9.15 21.26 3.54
CA MET A 88 8.67 20.32 2.51
C MET A 88 8.11 21.08 1.29
N PHE A 89 7.39 22.17 1.54
CA PHE A 89 6.87 23.04 0.49
C PHE A 89 7.49 24.44 0.56
N SER A 90 7.69 25.06 -0.61
CA SER A 90 8.22 26.43 -0.73
C SER A 90 7.14 27.50 -0.55
N ASN A 91 5.89 27.25 -1.00
CA ASN A 91 4.83 28.25 -1.16
C ASN A 91 3.43 27.79 -0.67
N LEU A 92 3.30 26.61 -0.06
CA LEU A 92 1.99 26.03 0.28
C LEU A 92 1.11 26.96 1.15
N PHE A 93 1.74 27.77 1.98
CA PHE A 93 1.05 28.68 2.91
C PHE A 93 1.02 30.13 2.44
N ASP A 94 1.49 30.41 1.22
CA ASP A 94 1.43 31.75 0.65
C ASP A 94 -0.01 32.13 0.30
N ILE A 95 -0.43 33.29 0.75
CA ILE A 95 -1.76 33.82 0.49
C ILE A 95 -1.67 34.76 -0.72
N PRO A 96 -2.35 34.43 -1.84
CA PRO A 96 -2.37 35.30 -3.02
C PRO A 96 -2.95 36.69 -2.67
N GLU A 97 -2.51 37.69 -3.43
CA GLU A 97 -2.97 39.08 -3.23
C GLU A 97 -4.50 39.19 -3.35
N GLY A 98 -5.14 39.77 -2.36
CA GLY A 98 -6.59 39.92 -2.30
C GLY A 98 -7.34 38.73 -1.72
N GLU A 99 -6.68 37.59 -1.51
CA GLU A 99 -7.26 36.39 -0.95
C GLU A 99 -7.13 36.33 0.59
N LYS A 100 -7.89 35.42 1.22
CA LYS A 100 -7.88 35.23 2.69
C LYS A 100 -7.25 33.91 3.12
N LEU A 101 -7.04 33.00 2.18
CA LEU A 101 -6.51 31.65 2.39
C LEU A 101 -5.39 31.37 1.39
N PRO A 102 -4.44 30.52 1.74
CA PRO A 102 -3.50 30.01 0.77
C PRO A 102 -4.24 29.23 -0.35
N ALA A 103 -3.68 29.25 -1.56
CA ALA A 103 -4.31 28.70 -2.76
C ALA A 103 -4.72 27.23 -2.61
N ALA A 104 -3.88 26.39 -2.03
CA ALA A 104 -4.15 24.98 -1.77
C ALA A 104 -5.35 24.73 -0.83
N PHE A 105 -5.78 25.74 -0.06
CA PHE A 105 -6.88 25.64 0.90
C PHE A 105 -8.06 26.53 0.53
N SER A 106 -8.07 27.11 -0.67
CA SER A 106 -9.10 28.06 -1.11
C SER A 106 -10.50 27.46 -1.10
N PHE A 107 -10.66 26.19 -1.50
CA PHE A 107 -11.94 25.47 -1.44
C PHE A 107 -12.21 24.87 -0.07
N VAL A 108 -11.27 24.12 0.50
CA VAL A 108 -11.50 23.36 1.74
C VAL A 108 -11.57 24.27 2.98
N GLY A 109 -10.71 25.29 3.05
CA GLY A 109 -10.61 26.18 4.18
C GLY A 109 -9.78 25.60 5.33
N LYS A 110 -10.02 26.09 6.56
CA LYS A 110 -9.40 25.58 7.79
C LYS A 110 -10.21 24.43 8.36
N ASN A 111 -9.52 23.49 9.02
CA ASN A 111 -10.14 22.41 9.77
C ASN A 111 -10.76 22.89 11.09
N ASP A 112 -11.41 21.97 11.83
CA ASP A 112 -12.10 22.28 13.09
C ASP A 112 -11.16 22.80 14.20
N GLN A 113 -9.86 22.48 14.10
CA GLN A 113 -8.82 22.98 15.01
C GLN A 113 -8.28 24.35 14.60
N ARG A 114 -8.86 24.98 13.57
CA ARG A 114 -8.46 26.25 12.96
C ARG A 114 -7.09 26.22 12.29
N GLY A 115 -6.54 25.02 12.05
CA GLY A 115 -5.33 24.76 11.28
C GLY A 115 -5.64 24.36 9.84
N TYR A 116 -4.67 23.78 9.19
CA TYR A 116 -4.76 23.20 7.85
C TYR A 116 -4.46 21.71 7.93
N SER A 117 -5.08 20.91 7.06
CA SER A 117 -4.80 19.49 6.95
C SER A 117 -4.20 19.20 5.57
N VAL A 118 -3.06 18.51 5.58
CA VAL A 118 -2.34 18.01 4.40
C VAL A 118 -2.11 16.54 4.64
N TRP A 119 -2.65 15.65 3.77
CA TRP A 119 -2.63 14.21 3.99
C TRP A 119 -2.14 13.46 2.76
N ALA A 120 -1.65 12.24 3.02
CA ALA A 120 -1.32 11.18 2.07
C ALA A 120 -0.60 11.69 0.81
N PRO A 121 0.57 12.34 0.91
CA PRO A 121 1.35 12.71 -0.26
C PRO A 121 1.93 11.45 -0.90
N SER A 122 1.94 11.44 -2.24
CA SER A 122 2.59 10.40 -3.03
C SER A 122 3.40 11.06 -4.15
N ILE A 123 4.62 10.59 -4.37
CA ILE A 123 5.55 11.19 -5.33
C ILE A 123 5.91 10.22 -6.45
N ILE A 124 6.08 10.77 -7.64
CA ILE A 124 6.59 10.07 -8.82
C ILE A 124 7.56 10.99 -9.56
N TYR A 125 8.59 10.41 -10.18
CA TYR A 125 9.42 11.15 -11.11
C TYR A 125 8.80 11.09 -12.50
N ASP A 126 8.61 12.23 -13.14
CA ASP A 126 8.14 12.32 -14.52
C ASP A 126 9.27 12.73 -15.45
N GLU A 127 9.61 11.85 -16.41
CA GLU A 127 10.69 12.08 -17.38
C GLU A 127 10.34 13.18 -18.39
N THR A 128 9.04 13.38 -18.69
CA THR A 128 8.58 14.38 -19.66
C THR A 128 8.79 15.78 -19.13
N MET A 129 8.43 16.01 -17.87
CA MET A 129 8.68 17.30 -17.21
C MET A 129 10.10 17.40 -16.65
N GLY A 130 10.80 16.29 -16.45
CA GLY A 130 12.10 16.23 -15.77
C GLY A 130 11.99 16.65 -14.30
N LYS A 131 10.88 16.34 -13.62
CA LYS A 131 10.55 16.76 -12.26
C LYS A 131 9.99 15.64 -11.42
N TYR A 132 10.08 15.83 -10.11
CA TYR A 132 9.33 15.06 -9.13
C TYR A 132 7.97 15.72 -8.94
N LEU A 133 6.90 14.94 -9.14
CA LEU A 133 5.52 15.34 -8.95
C LEU A 133 5.04 14.79 -7.63
N MET A 134 4.53 15.64 -6.75
CA MET A 134 3.89 15.24 -5.50
C MET A 134 2.40 15.50 -5.61
N TYR A 135 1.62 14.42 -5.59
CA TYR A 135 0.17 14.47 -5.44
C TYR A 135 -0.15 14.31 -3.96
N PHE A 136 -1.00 15.19 -3.42
CA PHE A 136 -1.39 15.18 -2.02
C PHE A 136 -2.82 15.70 -1.88
N CYS A 137 -3.40 15.60 -0.71
CA CYS A 137 -4.71 16.19 -0.49
C CYS A 137 -4.72 17.22 0.62
N THR A 138 -5.62 18.20 0.46
CA THR A 138 -6.04 19.12 1.51
C THR A 138 -7.47 18.81 1.90
N THR A 139 -7.80 18.95 3.20
CA THR A 139 -9.15 18.68 3.70
C THR A 139 -9.51 19.58 4.88
N SER A 140 -10.80 19.79 5.12
CA SER A 140 -11.29 20.47 6.31
C SER A 140 -12.33 19.66 7.08
N SER A 141 -12.93 18.68 6.41
CA SER A 141 -13.84 17.70 7.02
C SER A 141 -13.69 16.40 6.21
N PHE A 142 -14.24 15.29 6.71
CA PHE A 142 -14.05 13.96 6.11
C PHE A 142 -14.39 13.82 4.63
N ILE A 143 -15.19 14.70 4.05
CA ILE A 143 -15.61 14.61 2.64
C ILE A 143 -15.33 15.88 1.84
N LYS A 144 -14.99 17.00 2.51
CA LYS A 144 -14.66 18.26 1.84
C LYS A 144 -13.15 18.34 1.64
N SER A 145 -12.71 17.84 0.52
CA SER A 145 -11.30 17.60 0.22
C SER A 145 -10.95 18.03 -1.20
N SER A 146 -9.67 18.27 -1.45
CA SER A 146 -9.12 18.54 -2.77
C SER A 146 -7.83 17.76 -2.99
N LEU A 147 -7.68 17.15 -4.15
CA LEU A 147 -6.41 16.65 -4.66
C LEU A 147 -5.60 17.81 -5.22
N CYS A 148 -4.32 17.83 -4.93
CA CYS A 148 -3.40 18.90 -5.26
C CYS A 148 -2.13 18.36 -5.91
N LEU A 149 -1.50 19.17 -6.76
CA LEU A 149 -0.21 18.93 -7.37
C LEU A 149 0.83 19.92 -6.86
N ALA A 150 2.01 19.41 -6.55
CA ALA A 150 3.22 20.18 -6.33
C ALA A 150 4.39 19.56 -7.10
N THR A 151 5.40 20.35 -7.46
CA THR A 151 6.56 19.89 -8.23
C THR A 151 7.87 20.27 -7.55
N ALA A 152 8.93 19.49 -7.80
CA ALA A 152 10.28 19.79 -7.36
C ALA A 152 11.32 19.32 -8.37
N ASP A 153 12.52 19.91 -8.33
CA ASP A 153 13.67 19.47 -9.13
C ASP A 153 14.47 18.33 -8.42
N SER A 154 14.11 18.01 -7.19
CA SER A 154 14.76 16.98 -6.37
C SER A 154 13.71 16.18 -5.60
N ALA A 155 13.93 14.87 -5.44
CA ALA A 155 13.08 14.03 -4.59
C ALA A 155 12.99 14.54 -3.14
N ALA A 156 14.07 15.20 -2.65
CA ALA A 156 14.09 15.83 -1.34
C ALA A 156 13.21 17.09 -1.23
N GLY A 157 12.70 17.63 -2.34
CA GLY A 157 12.04 18.94 -2.36
C GLY A 157 13.04 20.13 -2.28
N PRO A 158 12.63 21.36 -1.86
CA PRO A 158 11.25 21.69 -1.51
C PRO A 158 10.30 21.63 -2.70
N TYR A 159 9.07 21.19 -2.46
CA TYR A 159 8.03 21.14 -3.48
C TYR A 159 7.33 22.50 -3.60
N THR A 160 7.03 22.90 -4.82
CA THR A 160 6.25 24.09 -5.12
C THR A 160 4.83 23.69 -5.42
N PHE A 161 3.85 24.12 -4.62
CA PHE A 161 2.43 23.90 -4.92
C PHE A 161 2.08 24.59 -6.26
N GLU A 162 1.47 23.84 -7.15
CA GLU A 162 1.08 24.30 -8.48
C GLU A 162 -0.42 24.63 -8.55
N LYS A 163 -1.27 23.64 -8.19
CA LYS A 163 -2.72 23.76 -8.37
C LYS A 163 -3.53 22.74 -7.57
N ILE A 164 -4.84 23.01 -7.48
CA ILE A 164 -5.87 22.02 -7.13
C ILE A 164 -6.28 21.30 -8.42
N LEU A 165 -6.39 19.97 -8.37
CA LEU A 165 -6.73 19.11 -9.51
C LEU A 165 -8.19 18.67 -9.51
N LEU A 166 -8.75 18.39 -8.33
CA LEU A 166 -10.09 17.81 -8.20
C LEU A 166 -10.62 18.06 -6.79
N SER A 167 -11.94 18.19 -6.64
CA SER A 167 -12.55 18.47 -5.34
C SER A 167 -13.79 17.62 -5.07
N SER A 168 -14.01 17.26 -3.81
CA SER A 168 -15.20 16.55 -3.32
C SER A 168 -15.86 17.29 -2.16
N GLY A 169 -17.09 16.87 -1.80
CA GLY A 169 -17.79 17.44 -0.67
C GLY A 169 -18.33 18.86 -0.92
N PHE A 170 -18.44 19.27 -2.16
CA PHE A 170 -19.09 20.53 -2.52
C PHE A 170 -20.62 20.45 -2.32
N SER A 171 -21.21 21.60 -2.16
CA SER A 171 -22.65 21.80 -2.07
C SER A 171 -23.12 22.72 -3.20
N ARG A 172 -24.43 22.92 -3.31
CA ARG A 172 -24.99 23.91 -4.26
C ARG A 172 -24.39 25.33 -4.07
N SER A 173 -23.99 25.69 -2.87
CA SER A 173 -23.44 27.01 -2.56
C SER A 173 -21.92 27.09 -2.69
N THR A 174 -21.23 25.98 -2.91
CA THR A 174 -19.77 25.94 -2.94
C THR A 174 -19.18 25.30 -4.21
N VAL A 175 -20.00 24.71 -5.06
CA VAL A 175 -19.55 24.09 -6.32
C VAL A 175 -18.86 25.11 -7.24
N ASP A 176 -19.29 26.36 -7.26
CA ASP A 176 -18.67 27.44 -8.04
C ASP A 176 -17.24 27.79 -7.59
N LYS A 177 -16.76 27.18 -6.50
CA LYS A 177 -15.36 27.30 -6.03
C LYS A 177 -14.49 26.16 -6.50
N THR A 178 -15.04 25.26 -7.29
CA THR A 178 -14.37 24.11 -7.90
C THR A 178 -14.40 24.26 -9.42
N ASP A 179 -13.68 23.43 -10.11
CA ASP A 179 -13.65 23.33 -11.58
C ASP A 179 -14.81 22.49 -12.17
N PHE A 180 -15.78 22.06 -11.34
CA PHE A 180 -16.86 21.16 -11.72
C PHE A 180 -17.59 21.59 -13.00
N TYR A 181 -18.00 22.84 -13.11
CA TYR A 181 -18.69 23.34 -14.30
C TYR A 181 -17.76 23.58 -15.50
N GLU A 182 -16.48 23.77 -15.26
CA GLU A 182 -15.48 23.83 -16.32
C GLU A 182 -15.33 22.46 -16.99
N VAL A 183 -15.25 21.41 -16.19
CA VAL A 183 -15.11 20.01 -16.64
C VAL A 183 -16.41 19.44 -17.20
N CYS A 184 -17.51 19.55 -16.43
CA CYS A 184 -18.76 18.89 -16.77
C CYS A 184 -19.68 19.72 -17.68
N GLY A 185 -19.36 21.00 -17.91
CA GLY A 185 -20.18 21.95 -18.65
C GLY A 185 -21.18 22.71 -17.77
N SER A 186 -21.60 23.88 -18.23
CA SER A 186 -22.52 24.77 -17.49
C SER A 186 -23.93 24.22 -17.30
N ASP A 187 -24.31 23.21 -18.07
CA ASP A 187 -25.58 22.50 -18.04
C ASP A 187 -25.55 21.18 -17.26
N ALA A 188 -24.41 20.88 -16.63
CA ALA A 188 -24.23 19.69 -15.82
C ALA A 188 -25.29 19.58 -14.69
N LYS A 189 -25.83 18.39 -14.52
CA LYS A 189 -26.87 18.12 -13.51
C LYS A 189 -26.27 17.98 -12.12
N LEU A 190 -26.06 19.10 -11.44
CA LEU A 190 -25.56 19.10 -10.06
C LEU A 190 -26.36 18.20 -9.12
N SER A 191 -27.64 17.91 -9.42
CA SER A 191 -28.49 16.99 -8.63
C SER A 191 -27.96 15.55 -8.59
N ASP A 192 -27.13 15.16 -9.53
CA ASP A 192 -26.54 13.81 -9.58
C ASP A 192 -25.38 13.68 -8.57
N TYR A 193 -24.81 14.82 -8.13
CA TYR A 193 -23.71 14.91 -7.16
C TYR A 193 -24.15 15.45 -5.79
N VAL A 194 -25.22 16.25 -5.75
CA VAL A 194 -25.70 16.93 -4.54
C VAL A 194 -27.19 16.68 -4.33
N ARG A 195 -27.55 16.05 -3.21
CA ARG A 195 -28.95 15.76 -2.83
C ARG A 195 -29.24 16.45 -1.49
N ASN A 196 -30.40 17.12 -1.41
CA ASN A 196 -30.81 17.85 -0.20
C ASN A 196 -29.75 18.86 0.33
N GLY A 197 -29.01 19.47 -0.58
CA GLY A 197 -27.95 20.42 -0.25
C GLY A 197 -26.60 19.82 0.16
N SER A 198 -26.51 18.51 0.25
CA SER A 198 -25.29 17.79 0.64
C SER A 198 -24.73 16.94 -0.49
N PHE A 199 -23.43 16.78 -0.53
CA PHE A 199 -22.71 15.88 -1.43
C PHE A 199 -23.16 14.42 -1.22
N ILE A 200 -23.34 13.67 -2.31
CA ILE A 200 -23.77 12.27 -2.24
C ILE A 200 -22.53 11.39 -2.05
N ASN A 201 -22.02 11.38 -0.84
CA ASN A 201 -20.77 10.67 -0.49
C ASN A 201 -20.89 9.14 -0.47
N THR A 202 -22.06 8.57 -0.66
CA THR A 202 -22.22 7.12 -0.86
C THR A 202 -22.03 6.69 -2.31
N LEU A 203 -22.04 7.65 -3.25
CA LEU A 203 -21.84 7.41 -4.67
C LEU A 203 -20.50 7.94 -5.18
N TRP A 204 -20.09 9.10 -4.68
CA TRP A 204 -18.92 9.82 -5.19
C TRP A 204 -17.74 9.76 -4.21
N PRO A 205 -16.51 9.79 -4.72
CA PRO A 205 -15.33 9.61 -3.88
C PRO A 205 -15.13 10.77 -2.92
N ASN A 206 -14.33 10.52 -1.88
CA ASN A 206 -13.60 11.56 -1.18
C ASN A 206 -12.28 11.81 -1.92
N CYS A 207 -11.97 13.04 -2.28
CA CYS A 207 -10.76 13.42 -3.00
C CYS A 207 -9.55 13.47 -2.04
N ILE A 208 -9.15 12.30 -1.53
CA ILE A 208 -7.96 12.08 -0.72
C ILE A 208 -7.21 10.82 -1.15
N ASP A 209 -6.06 10.56 -0.56
CA ASP A 209 -5.19 9.41 -0.79
C ASP A 209 -4.78 9.22 -2.26
N PRO A 210 -4.22 10.26 -2.93
CA PRO A 210 -3.78 10.13 -4.31
C PRO A 210 -2.51 9.28 -4.42
N ALA A 211 -2.49 8.35 -5.37
CA ALA A 211 -1.32 7.53 -5.68
C ALA A 211 -1.09 7.48 -7.19
N PRO A 212 -0.11 8.22 -7.73
CA PRO A 212 0.25 8.21 -9.14
C PRO A 212 1.08 6.96 -9.47
N PHE A 213 0.91 6.45 -10.70
CA PHE A 213 1.72 5.35 -11.25
C PHE A 213 1.74 5.40 -12.78
N TYR A 214 2.67 4.65 -13.38
CA TYR A 214 2.69 4.42 -14.82
C TYR A 214 2.10 3.05 -15.15
N ASP A 215 1.28 3.00 -16.22
CA ASP A 215 0.81 1.73 -16.77
C ASP A 215 1.88 1.09 -17.68
N ARG A 216 1.58 -0.14 -18.19
CA ARG A 216 2.48 -0.89 -19.08
C ARG A 216 2.81 -0.16 -20.40
N ASP A 217 1.97 0.78 -20.80
CA ASP A 217 2.14 1.57 -22.03
C ASP A 217 2.83 2.91 -21.79
N GLY A 218 3.21 3.20 -20.53
CA GLY A 218 3.86 4.43 -20.10
C GLY A 218 2.91 5.62 -19.93
N ARG A 219 1.58 5.38 -19.88
CA ARG A 219 0.61 6.43 -19.52
C ARG A 219 0.61 6.61 -18.01
N MET A 220 0.47 7.84 -17.58
CA MET A 220 0.43 8.18 -16.17
C MET A 220 -1.02 8.18 -15.66
N TRP A 221 -1.24 7.57 -14.52
CA TRP A 221 -2.53 7.43 -13.86
C TRP A 221 -2.44 7.80 -12.39
N MET A 222 -3.60 8.14 -11.79
CA MET A 222 -3.71 8.37 -10.35
C MET A 222 -4.93 7.64 -9.81
N THR A 223 -4.72 6.69 -8.89
CA THR A 223 -5.80 6.15 -8.07
C THR A 223 -5.97 6.99 -6.83
N TYR A 224 -7.21 7.09 -6.32
CA TYR A 224 -7.55 7.91 -5.15
C TYR A 224 -8.90 7.50 -4.56
N GLY A 225 -9.20 7.98 -3.38
CA GLY A 225 -10.49 7.78 -2.74
C GLY A 225 -10.38 7.11 -1.39
N SER A 226 -11.38 7.37 -0.55
CA SER A 226 -11.45 6.87 0.81
C SER A 226 -12.89 6.78 1.24
N TRP A 227 -13.31 5.62 1.74
CA TRP A 227 -14.67 5.34 2.14
C TRP A 227 -15.68 5.78 1.06
N SER A 228 -16.59 6.67 1.40
CA SER A 228 -17.47 7.42 0.47
C SER A 228 -17.99 6.55 -0.70
N GLY A 229 -17.81 7.00 -1.92
CA GLY A 229 -18.17 6.28 -3.15
C GLY A 229 -17.22 5.17 -3.54
N GLY A 230 -16.14 4.93 -2.77
CA GLY A 230 -15.09 3.93 -3.05
C GLY A 230 -13.84 4.54 -3.67
N ILE A 231 -13.09 3.69 -4.36
CA ILE A 231 -11.81 3.97 -4.99
C ILE A 231 -12.01 4.28 -6.47
N PHE A 232 -11.34 5.32 -6.94
CA PHE A 232 -11.45 5.84 -8.30
C PHE A 232 -10.08 5.96 -8.97
N LEU A 233 -10.10 6.12 -10.29
CA LEU A 233 -8.92 6.24 -11.14
C LEU A 233 -9.13 7.34 -12.18
N LEU A 234 -8.09 8.15 -12.41
CA LEU A 234 -8.03 9.13 -13.48
C LEU A 234 -6.70 9.03 -14.21
N GLU A 235 -6.72 9.26 -15.52
CA GLU A 235 -5.49 9.44 -16.32
C GLU A 235 -4.90 10.82 -16.05
N LEU A 236 -3.58 10.92 -16.11
CA LEU A 236 -2.84 12.17 -15.91
C LEU A 236 -2.08 12.53 -17.19
N ASP A 237 -2.02 13.81 -17.49
CA ASP A 237 -1.19 14.33 -18.58
C ASP A 237 0.28 14.45 -18.13
N PRO A 238 1.19 13.64 -18.68
CA PRO A 238 2.60 13.67 -18.30
C PRO A 238 3.31 14.99 -18.63
N ALA A 239 2.73 15.83 -19.51
CA ALA A 239 3.31 17.13 -19.82
C ALA A 239 3.00 18.21 -18.76
N THR A 240 1.95 18.03 -17.97
CA THR A 240 1.45 19.05 -17.03
C THR A 240 1.16 18.53 -15.64
N GLY A 241 1.05 17.21 -15.46
CA GLY A 241 0.58 16.56 -14.24
C GLY A 241 -0.92 16.75 -13.98
N ASP A 242 -1.67 17.30 -14.91
CA ASP A 242 -3.11 17.53 -14.80
C ASP A 242 -3.93 16.26 -14.97
N VAL A 243 -5.14 16.29 -14.46
CA VAL A 243 -6.14 15.23 -14.68
C VAL A 243 -6.68 15.32 -16.12
N ILE A 244 -6.72 14.18 -16.79
CA ILE A 244 -7.45 13.99 -18.05
C ILE A 244 -8.82 13.39 -17.71
N HIS A 245 -9.86 14.18 -17.90
CA HIS A 245 -11.23 13.76 -17.62
C HIS A 245 -11.78 12.89 -18.75
N PRO A 246 -12.28 11.68 -18.48
CA PRO A 246 -12.85 10.82 -19.51
C PRO A 246 -14.21 11.31 -19.98
N ASP A 247 -14.68 10.79 -21.11
CA ASP A 247 -16.09 10.84 -21.45
C ASP A 247 -16.89 9.96 -20.49
N ALA A 248 -18.05 10.46 -20.04
CA ALA A 248 -18.90 9.71 -19.12
C ALA A 248 -19.45 8.42 -19.76
N ASP A 249 -19.34 7.31 -19.05
CA ASP A 249 -19.95 6.02 -19.36
C ASP A 249 -20.53 5.39 -18.08
N PRO A 250 -21.73 5.84 -17.65
CA PRO A 250 -22.33 5.38 -16.40
C PRO A 250 -22.61 3.86 -16.37
N ASP A 251 -22.84 3.23 -17.52
CA ASP A 251 -23.07 1.79 -17.62
C ASP A 251 -21.84 0.98 -17.26
N ASN A 252 -20.64 1.56 -17.46
CA ASN A 252 -19.35 0.99 -17.10
C ASN A 252 -18.69 1.66 -15.87
N GLY A 253 -19.45 2.45 -15.11
CA GLY A 253 -18.96 3.08 -13.88
C GLY A 253 -17.98 4.24 -14.11
N VAL A 254 -18.03 4.89 -15.29
CA VAL A 254 -17.16 6.03 -15.63
C VAL A 254 -17.91 7.34 -15.46
N ASP A 255 -17.46 8.17 -14.55
CA ASP A 255 -17.96 9.52 -14.33
C ASP A 255 -17.05 10.54 -15.00
N LYS A 256 -17.64 11.58 -15.60
CA LYS A 256 -16.86 12.59 -16.30
C LYS A 256 -15.95 13.39 -15.38
N TYR A 257 -16.39 13.66 -14.15
CA TYR A 257 -15.61 14.45 -13.20
C TYR A 257 -14.64 13.57 -12.37
N TYR A 258 -15.10 12.41 -11.90
CA TYR A 258 -14.37 11.56 -10.98
C TYR A 258 -13.64 10.38 -11.64
N GLY A 259 -13.91 10.09 -12.92
CA GLY A 259 -13.24 9.01 -13.66
C GLY A 259 -13.81 7.63 -13.42
N TYR A 260 -12.96 6.62 -13.42
CA TYR A 260 -13.29 5.20 -13.34
C TYR A 260 -13.45 4.75 -11.90
N ARG A 261 -14.60 4.18 -11.54
CA ARG A 261 -14.78 3.52 -10.25
C ARG A 261 -14.15 2.13 -10.28
N LEU A 262 -13.23 1.83 -9.36
CA LEU A 262 -12.53 0.54 -9.32
C LEU A 262 -13.18 -0.43 -8.34
N VAL A 263 -13.16 -0.12 -7.03
CA VAL A 263 -13.70 -0.98 -5.97
C VAL A 263 -14.33 -0.15 -4.85
N GLY A 264 -15.16 -0.79 -4.04
CA GLY A 264 -15.77 -0.15 -2.87
C GLY A 264 -17.05 0.59 -3.18
N GLY A 265 -17.42 1.57 -2.36
CA GLY A 265 -18.64 2.34 -2.43
C GLY A 265 -19.54 2.19 -1.20
N GLY A 266 -20.74 2.80 -1.20
CA GLY A 266 -21.70 2.68 -0.11
C GLY A 266 -21.21 3.20 1.24
N HIS A 267 -20.14 3.96 1.28
CA HIS A 267 -19.46 4.47 2.47
C HIS A 267 -18.85 3.37 3.37
N HIS A 268 -18.36 2.30 2.74
CA HIS A 268 -17.62 1.26 3.46
C HIS A 268 -16.17 1.70 3.73
N ALA A 269 -15.60 1.17 4.81
CA ALA A 269 -14.26 1.50 5.29
C ALA A 269 -13.17 0.83 4.41
N ILE A 270 -12.98 1.36 3.21
CA ILE A 270 -11.97 0.98 2.21
C ILE A 270 -11.30 2.27 1.76
N GLU A 271 -9.96 2.37 1.95
CA GLU A 271 -9.21 3.60 1.69
C GLU A 271 -7.74 3.33 1.35
N GLY A 272 -6.94 4.39 1.17
CA GLY A 272 -5.51 4.31 0.93
C GLY A 272 -5.16 3.47 -0.30
N PRO A 273 -5.75 3.70 -1.49
CA PRO A 273 -5.46 2.89 -2.66
C PRO A 273 -4.05 3.12 -3.16
N TYR A 274 -3.40 2.05 -3.61
CA TYR A 274 -2.13 2.11 -4.31
C TYR A 274 -2.11 1.07 -5.42
N ILE A 275 -1.76 1.48 -6.64
CA ILE A 275 -1.63 0.55 -7.76
C ILE A 275 -0.17 0.44 -8.18
N THR A 276 0.29 -0.78 -8.40
CA THR A 276 1.55 -1.08 -9.06
C THR A 276 1.31 -2.04 -10.23
N TYR A 277 2.07 -1.85 -11.31
CA TYR A 277 2.11 -2.80 -12.42
C TYR A 277 3.34 -3.68 -12.28
N ASP A 278 3.16 -4.96 -12.45
CA ASP A 278 4.25 -5.91 -12.45
C ASP A 278 4.37 -6.56 -13.85
N PRO A 279 5.51 -6.36 -14.53
CA PRO A 279 5.72 -6.88 -15.89
C PRO A 279 5.89 -8.41 -15.96
N ASP A 280 6.30 -9.06 -14.86
CA ASP A 280 6.54 -10.50 -14.84
C ASP A 280 5.22 -11.27 -14.84
N THR A 281 4.23 -10.79 -14.09
CA THR A 281 2.87 -11.35 -14.05
C THR A 281 1.94 -10.73 -15.09
N ASP A 282 2.28 -9.55 -15.62
CA ASP A 282 1.42 -8.70 -16.46
C ASP A 282 0.09 -8.35 -15.78
N TYR A 283 0.14 -8.08 -14.45
CA TYR A 283 -1.00 -7.61 -13.66
C TYR A 283 -0.77 -6.22 -13.08
N TYR A 284 -1.86 -5.48 -12.95
CA TYR A 284 -1.99 -4.33 -12.06
C TYR A 284 -2.51 -4.84 -10.71
N TYR A 285 -1.82 -4.51 -9.62
CA TYR A 285 -2.21 -4.85 -8.26
C TYR A 285 -2.69 -3.61 -7.54
N LEU A 286 -3.94 -3.64 -7.09
CA LEU A 286 -4.55 -2.58 -6.28
C LEU A 286 -4.51 -2.99 -4.82
N PHE A 287 -3.71 -2.32 -4.02
CA PHE A 287 -3.68 -2.44 -2.57
C PHE A 287 -4.61 -1.41 -1.95
N VAL A 288 -5.34 -1.80 -0.91
CA VAL A 288 -6.24 -0.94 -0.15
C VAL A 288 -6.22 -1.28 1.34
N SER A 289 -6.53 -0.30 2.17
CA SER A 289 -6.73 -0.49 3.61
C SER A 289 -8.21 -0.66 3.93
N TYR A 290 -8.53 -1.64 4.77
CA TYR A 290 -9.87 -1.94 5.27
C TYR A 290 -9.97 -1.64 6.76
N GLY A 291 -11.13 -1.16 7.23
CA GLY A 291 -11.39 -0.90 8.64
C GLY A 291 -11.02 0.52 9.07
N ASN A 292 -10.96 0.76 10.39
CA ASN A 292 -10.59 2.06 10.94
C ASN A 292 -9.12 2.07 11.35
N LEU A 293 -8.43 3.17 11.12
CA LEU A 293 -6.99 3.33 11.28
C LEU A 293 -6.47 3.24 12.73
N GLN A 294 -7.35 3.36 13.75
CA GLN A 294 -6.93 3.29 15.15
C GLN A 294 -6.45 1.88 15.53
N ALA A 295 -5.62 1.77 16.57
CA ALA A 295 -5.08 0.50 17.07
C ALA A 295 -6.14 -0.58 17.34
N ASN A 296 -7.36 -0.18 17.67
CA ASN A 296 -8.49 -1.08 17.90
C ASN A 296 -9.54 -1.06 16.77
N GLY A 297 -9.24 -0.42 15.64
CA GLY A 297 -10.15 -0.23 14.52
C GLY A 297 -10.21 -1.40 13.54
N GLY A 298 -9.29 -2.34 13.64
CA GLY A 298 -9.20 -3.50 12.75
C GLY A 298 -8.60 -3.18 11.37
N TYR A 299 -7.81 -2.10 11.29
CA TYR A 299 -7.12 -1.72 10.06
C TYR A 299 -6.28 -2.87 9.54
N GLN A 300 -6.26 -3.05 8.20
CA GLN A 300 -5.64 -4.19 7.55
C GLN A 300 -5.47 -3.93 6.07
N ILE A 301 -4.50 -4.58 5.44
CA ILE A 301 -4.19 -4.43 4.02
C ILE A 301 -4.80 -5.58 3.24
N ARG A 302 -5.43 -5.24 2.10
CA ARG A 302 -5.94 -6.20 1.11
C ARG A 302 -5.50 -5.80 -0.27
N GLU A 303 -5.51 -6.76 -1.20
CA GLU A 303 -5.21 -6.55 -2.61
C GLU A 303 -6.28 -7.13 -3.54
N PHE A 304 -6.31 -6.55 -4.74
CA PHE A 304 -7.03 -7.00 -5.92
C PHE A 304 -6.09 -6.93 -7.10
N ARG A 305 -6.37 -7.64 -8.19
CA ARG A 305 -5.58 -7.54 -9.42
C ARG A 305 -6.43 -7.42 -10.68
N SER A 306 -5.85 -6.84 -11.74
CA SER A 306 -6.48 -6.72 -13.06
C SER A 306 -5.44 -6.83 -14.17
N LYS A 307 -5.85 -7.32 -15.34
CA LYS A 307 -5.07 -7.24 -16.59
C LYS A 307 -5.25 -5.91 -17.31
N ASP A 308 -6.23 -5.13 -16.92
CA ASP A 308 -6.53 -3.82 -17.49
C ASP A 308 -6.40 -2.74 -16.40
N VAL A 309 -5.78 -1.62 -16.74
CA VAL A 309 -5.56 -0.52 -15.79
C VAL A 309 -6.88 0.05 -15.24
N THR A 310 -7.94 0.03 -16.03
CA THR A 310 -9.28 0.50 -15.63
C THR A 310 -10.14 -0.58 -14.96
N GLY A 311 -9.61 -1.80 -14.80
CA GLY A 311 -10.30 -2.92 -14.16
C GLY A 311 -11.01 -3.86 -15.14
N PRO A 312 -11.83 -4.80 -14.64
CA PRO A 312 -12.20 -4.96 -13.23
C PRO A 312 -11.03 -5.48 -12.38
N TYR A 313 -10.87 -4.92 -11.19
CA TYR A 313 -9.95 -5.41 -10.17
C TYR A 313 -10.64 -6.50 -9.36
N VAL A 314 -10.15 -7.72 -9.42
CA VAL A 314 -10.76 -8.90 -8.80
C VAL A 314 -9.87 -9.49 -7.70
N ASP A 315 -10.49 -10.15 -6.72
CA ASP A 315 -9.82 -10.96 -5.71
C ASP A 315 -9.61 -12.40 -6.18
N GLU A 316 -9.09 -13.30 -5.32
CA GLU A 316 -8.82 -14.70 -5.65
C GLU A 316 -10.09 -15.49 -6.04
N LYS A 317 -11.27 -15.05 -5.58
CA LYS A 317 -12.56 -15.61 -6.00
C LYS A 317 -13.08 -15.08 -7.32
N GLY A 318 -12.36 -14.11 -7.94
CA GLY A 318 -12.79 -13.43 -9.15
C GLY A 318 -13.88 -12.39 -8.92
N GLU A 319 -14.04 -11.89 -7.68
CA GLU A 319 -15.06 -10.91 -7.33
C GLU A 319 -14.49 -9.49 -7.32
N ALA A 320 -15.15 -8.55 -8.02
CA ALA A 320 -14.85 -7.12 -8.03
C ALA A 320 -15.96 -6.37 -7.26
N PRO A 321 -15.70 -5.85 -6.05
CA PRO A 321 -16.74 -5.28 -5.22
C PRO A 321 -17.13 -3.87 -5.70
N ASN A 322 -18.36 -3.73 -6.19
CA ASN A 322 -19.06 -2.46 -6.36
C ASN A 322 -20.18 -2.44 -5.31
N LEU A 323 -19.91 -1.77 -4.18
CA LEU A 323 -20.70 -1.91 -2.96
C LEU A 323 -21.77 -0.82 -2.83
N GLU A 324 -22.93 -1.23 -2.29
CA GLU A 324 -23.99 -0.34 -1.81
C GLU A 324 -23.98 -0.27 -0.28
N ASN A 325 -24.66 0.72 0.27
CA ASN A 325 -24.78 0.87 1.72
C ASN A 325 -25.50 -0.35 2.33
N GLY A 326 -24.81 -1.01 3.28
CA GLY A 326 -25.32 -2.20 3.98
C GLY A 326 -24.76 -3.52 3.45
N ASP A 327 -23.97 -3.51 2.39
CA ASP A 327 -23.28 -4.70 1.92
C ASP A 327 -22.22 -5.17 2.91
N ASP A 328 -21.96 -6.47 2.93
CA ASP A 328 -20.87 -7.05 3.71
C ASP A 328 -19.55 -6.97 2.93
N PHE A 329 -18.82 -5.88 3.15
CA PHE A 329 -17.54 -5.62 2.47
C PHE A 329 -16.41 -6.55 2.94
N ASN A 330 -16.59 -7.25 4.08
CA ASN A 330 -15.53 -8.10 4.65
C ASN A 330 -15.13 -9.29 3.79
N LYS A 331 -15.97 -9.74 2.87
CA LYS A 331 -15.72 -10.96 2.05
C LYS A 331 -14.84 -10.73 0.83
N TYR A 332 -14.52 -9.50 0.47
CA TYR A 332 -13.82 -9.15 -0.75
C TYR A 332 -12.36 -8.76 -0.49
N GLY A 333 -11.53 -9.03 -1.48
CA GLY A 333 -10.11 -8.69 -1.49
C GLY A 333 -9.23 -9.70 -0.76
N CYS A 334 -8.13 -10.08 -1.38
CA CYS A 334 -7.13 -10.96 -0.79
C CYS A 334 -6.46 -10.28 0.38
N LYS A 335 -6.48 -10.89 1.54
CA LYS A 335 -5.83 -10.36 2.74
C LYS A 335 -4.32 -10.43 2.59
N VAL A 336 -3.63 -9.29 2.62
CA VAL A 336 -2.16 -9.27 2.67
C VAL A 336 -1.70 -9.44 4.11
N MET A 337 -2.20 -8.60 5.02
CA MET A 337 -1.87 -8.68 6.44
C MET A 337 -2.92 -7.98 7.32
N GLY A 338 -2.88 -8.29 8.62
CA GLY A 338 -3.67 -7.65 9.66
C GLY A 338 -2.95 -7.75 11.01
N ASN A 339 -3.68 -7.74 12.11
CA ASN A 339 -3.08 -7.81 13.45
C ASN A 339 -2.45 -9.20 13.70
N TYR A 340 -1.19 -9.25 14.11
CA TYR A 340 -0.48 -10.51 14.35
C TYR A 340 0.58 -10.42 15.44
N SER A 341 1.03 -11.60 15.90
CA SER A 341 2.20 -11.73 16.78
C SER A 341 2.87 -13.07 16.59
N PHE A 342 4.20 -13.04 16.38
CA PHE A 342 5.10 -14.17 16.41
C PHE A 342 5.81 -14.31 17.76
N PRO A 343 6.41 -15.48 18.06
CA PRO A 343 7.07 -15.70 19.36
C PRO A 343 8.24 -14.76 19.67
N SER A 344 8.91 -14.22 18.66
CA SER A 344 10.03 -13.28 18.80
C SER A 344 9.62 -11.83 19.04
N GLN A 345 8.34 -11.48 18.85
CA GLN A 345 7.84 -10.13 19.09
C GLN A 345 7.44 -9.94 20.56
N GLU A 346 7.96 -8.91 21.22
CA GLU A 346 7.53 -8.54 22.58
C GLU A 346 6.16 -7.89 22.58
N THR A 347 5.92 -7.03 21.61
CA THR A 347 4.64 -6.33 21.42
C THR A 347 4.01 -6.76 20.10
N ALA A 348 2.73 -7.14 20.14
CA ALA A 348 2.00 -7.53 18.94
C ALA A 348 1.77 -6.34 18.00
N TYR A 349 1.78 -6.61 16.70
CA TYR A 349 1.50 -5.64 15.66
C TYR A 349 0.01 -5.52 15.40
N LYS A 350 -0.46 -4.28 15.29
CA LYS A 350 -1.87 -3.93 15.10
C LYS A 350 -2.07 -2.88 14.02
N ALA A 351 -3.23 -2.92 13.41
CA ALA A 351 -3.72 -1.90 12.49
C ALA A 351 -2.71 -1.50 11.40
N PRO A 352 -2.12 -2.45 10.63
CA PRO A 352 -1.30 -2.12 9.47
C PRO A 352 -2.15 -1.50 8.37
N GLY A 353 -1.70 -0.41 7.75
CA GLY A 353 -2.40 0.21 6.62
C GLY A 353 -1.83 1.55 6.18
N GLY A 354 -2.53 2.26 5.29
CA GLY A 354 -2.03 3.45 4.62
C GLY A 354 -0.77 3.12 3.81
N GLN A 355 -0.83 2.02 3.06
CA GLN A 355 0.31 1.41 2.40
C GLN A 355 0.65 2.03 1.05
N SER A 356 1.90 1.90 0.67
CA SER A 356 2.36 2.04 -0.72
C SER A 356 3.28 0.88 -1.11
N VAL A 357 3.46 0.67 -2.40
CA VAL A 357 4.35 -0.37 -2.96
C VAL A 357 5.38 0.31 -3.85
N PHE A 358 6.63 -0.09 -3.75
CA PHE A 358 7.71 0.48 -4.52
C PHE A 358 8.75 -0.57 -4.90
N THR A 359 9.50 -0.28 -5.96
CA THR A 359 10.67 -1.08 -6.34
C THR A 359 11.91 -0.51 -5.66
N GLY A 360 12.63 -1.36 -4.92
CA GLY A 360 13.90 -1.00 -4.30
C GLY A 360 15.04 -0.88 -5.31
N ARG A 361 16.22 -0.42 -4.85
CA ARG A 361 17.42 -0.32 -5.70
C ARG A 361 17.89 -1.68 -6.23
N ASP A 362 17.54 -2.75 -5.57
CA ASP A 362 17.84 -4.14 -5.93
C ASP A 362 16.85 -4.73 -6.95
N GLY A 363 15.86 -3.96 -7.38
CA GLY A 363 14.82 -4.37 -8.33
C GLY A 363 13.68 -5.19 -7.71
N ASN A 364 13.71 -5.45 -6.40
CA ASN A 364 12.64 -6.17 -5.72
C ASN A 364 11.48 -5.27 -5.35
N LEU A 365 10.28 -5.84 -5.23
CA LEU A 365 9.09 -5.15 -4.73
C LEU A 365 9.02 -5.16 -3.21
N TYR A 366 8.64 -4.03 -2.65
CA TYR A 366 8.45 -3.81 -1.23
C TYR A 366 7.12 -3.12 -0.96
N ILE A 367 6.48 -3.47 0.15
CA ILE A 367 5.33 -2.76 0.68
C ILE A 367 5.76 -2.01 1.94
N VAL A 368 5.44 -0.73 2.02
CA VAL A 368 5.59 0.10 3.21
C VAL A 368 4.22 0.52 3.70
N TYR A 369 4.03 0.56 5.01
CA TYR A 369 2.78 0.94 5.66
C TYR A 369 3.04 1.44 7.08
N HIS A 370 2.10 2.17 7.68
CA HIS A 370 2.20 2.48 9.10
C HIS A 370 1.66 1.31 9.94
N GLN A 371 2.41 1.00 10.99
CA GLN A 371 2.11 -0.07 11.95
C GLN A 371 1.84 0.52 13.32
N ARG A 372 0.75 0.10 13.98
CA ARG A 372 0.49 0.34 15.40
C ARG A 372 0.83 -0.89 16.24
N PHE A 373 0.82 -0.72 17.57
CA PHE A 373 1.29 -1.72 18.52
C PHE A 373 0.23 -2.02 19.59
N ASP A 374 0.23 -3.24 20.15
CA ASP A 374 -0.67 -3.61 21.24
C ASP A 374 -0.11 -3.16 22.60
N ASN A 375 0.18 -1.88 22.72
CA ASN A 375 0.75 -1.23 23.90
C ASN A 375 -0.20 -0.22 24.58
N GLY A 376 -1.43 -0.09 24.05
CA GLY A 376 -2.44 0.82 24.58
C GLY A 376 -2.31 2.28 24.12
N THR A 377 -1.42 2.57 23.17
CA THR A 377 -1.26 3.90 22.54
C THR A 377 -1.76 3.89 21.09
N GLU A 378 -1.76 5.06 20.45
CA GLU A 378 -1.97 5.23 19.00
C GLU A 378 -0.64 5.55 18.28
N ASP A 379 0.49 5.35 18.94
CA ASP A 379 1.79 5.50 18.32
C ASP A 379 1.94 4.56 17.14
N HIS A 380 2.63 5.02 16.12
CA HIS A 380 2.82 4.28 14.87
C HIS A 380 4.20 4.55 14.30
N GLU A 381 4.69 3.56 13.60
CA GLU A 381 5.95 3.63 12.85
C GLU A 381 5.78 2.98 11.48
N PRO A 382 6.51 3.40 10.45
CA PRO A 382 6.52 2.70 9.18
C PRO A 382 7.19 1.32 9.32
N ARG A 383 6.71 0.36 8.54
CA ARG A 383 7.32 -0.97 8.38
C ARG A 383 7.42 -1.29 6.89
N VAL A 384 8.54 -1.89 6.51
CA VAL A 384 8.82 -2.28 5.12
C VAL A 384 8.93 -3.79 5.06
N HIS A 385 8.11 -4.44 4.24
CA HIS A 385 8.19 -5.87 4.00
C HIS A 385 8.44 -6.14 2.52
N ARG A 386 9.20 -7.20 2.22
CA ARG A 386 9.37 -7.66 0.86
C ARG A 386 8.08 -8.29 0.36
N LEU A 387 7.75 -8.07 -0.92
CA LEU A 387 6.69 -8.76 -1.64
C LEU A 387 7.29 -9.86 -2.53
N TYR A 388 6.60 -10.97 -2.62
CA TYR A 388 6.92 -12.09 -3.51
C TYR A 388 5.72 -12.45 -4.37
N GLU A 389 6.00 -12.99 -5.54
CA GLU A 389 4.99 -13.54 -6.41
C GLU A 389 4.76 -15.02 -6.12
N THR A 390 3.51 -15.41 -6.00
CA THR A 390 3.09 -16.82 -6.00
C THR A 390 3.10 -17.39 -7.40
N GLU A 391 3.04 -18.73 -7.55
CA GLU A 391 3.04 -19.38 -8.86
C GLU A 391 1.87 -18.95 -9.76
N ASP A 392 0.74 -18.60 -9.17
CA ASP A 392 -0.47 -18.13 -9.85
C ASP A 392 -0.56 -16.60 -9.95
N GLY A 393 0.54 -15.89 -9.59
CA GLY A 393 0.71 -14.46 -9.81
C GLY A 393 -0.04 -13.57 -8.82
N TRP A 394 -0.13 -13.94 -7.53
CA TRP A 394 -0.52 -13.05 -6.44
C TRP A 394 0.72 -12.51 -5.73
N LEU A 395 0.61 -11.31 -5.17
CA LEU A 395 1.66 -10.76 -4.34
C LEU A 395 1.42 -11.11 -2.88
N VAL A 396 2.45 -11.63 -2.21
CA VAL A 396 2.40 -12.02 -0.80
C VAL A 396 3.53 -11.36 -0.02
N ALA A 397 3.23 -10.80 1.15
CA ALA A 397 4.21 -10.09 1.96
C ALA A 397 5.00 -11.06 2.85
N ALA A 398 6.32 -10.86 2.97
CA ALA A 398 7.14 -11.50 3.98
C ALA A 398 6.55 -11.28 5.38
N PRO A 399 6.66 -12.24 6.33
CA PRO A 399 6.07 -12.10 7.67
C PRO A 399 6.83 -11.12 8.58
N PHE A 400 8.06 -10.74 8.20
CA PHE A 400 8.92 -9.84 8.97
C PHE A 400 9.38 -8.66 8.14
N GLU A 401 9.73 -7.57 8.82
CA GLU A 401 10.33 -6.38 8.24
C GLU A 401 11.68 -6.73 7.60
N VAL A 402 12.04 -6.06 6.52
CA VAL A 402 13.34 -6.24 5.90
C VAL A 402 14.46 -5.82 6.86
N THR A 403 15.50 -6.62 6.91
CA THR A 403 16.71 -6.35 7.70
C THR A 403 17.90 -5.94 6.83
N GLY A 404 17.73 -5.91 5.50
CA GLY A 404 18.76 -5.53 4.53
C GLY A 404 18.17 -5.48 3.10
N GLU A 405 19.02 -5.20 2.13
CA GLU A 405 18.70 -5.13 0.70
C GLU A 405 19.69 -5.98 -0.11
N GLY A 406 19.28 -6.39 -1.32
CA GLY A 406 20.10 -7.18 -2.22
C GLY A 406 20.49 -8.52 -1.63
N ASP A 407 21.79 -8.83 -1.61
CA ASP A 407 22.31 -10.09 -1.10
C ASP A 407 22.12 -10.29 0.43
N THR A 408 21.78 -9.22 1.16
CA THR A 408 21.50 -9.25 2.60
C THR A 408 20.02 -9.35 2.91
N ALA A 409 19.16 -9.21 1.89
CA ALA A 409 17.73 -9.34 2.04
C ALA A 409 17.31 -10.82 2.10
N ASP A 410 16.06 -11.04 2.47
CA ASP A 410 15.40 -12.34 2.40
C ASP A 410 15.51 -12.94 1.00
N SER A 411 15.78 -14.24 0.91
CA SER A 411 15.95 -14.93 -0.37
C SER A 411 15.00 -16.12 -0.51
N LEU A 412 14.43 -16.25 -1.70
CA LEU A 412 13.62 -17.41 -2.06
C LEU A 412 14.44 -18.72 -1.96
N MET A 413 13.81 -19.77 -1.51
CA MET A 413 14.44 -21.07 -1.29
C MET A 413 13.91 -22.11 -2.26
N THR A 414 14.82 -22.85 -2.87
CA THR A 414 14.52 -24.06 -3.66
C THR A 414 15.04 -25.29 -2.92
N ASP A 415 14.42 -26.46 -3.17
CA ASP A 415 14.85 -27.76 -2.64
C ASP A 415 14.77 -27.94 -1.12
N ILE A 416 13.89 -27.17 -0.46
CA ILE A 416 13.68 -27.29 0.97
C ILE A 416 12.67 -28.41 1.32
N LYS A 417 12.92 -29.10 2.42
CA LYS A 417 11.94 -29.99 3.06
C LYS A 417 11.56 -29.36 4.40
N PRO A 418 10.43 -28.64 4.47
CA PRO A 418 10.04 -27.91 5.67
C PRO A 418 9.59 -28.87 6.78
N ALA A 419 10.54 -29.59 7.41
CA ALA A 419 10.29 -30.41 8.61
C ALA A 419 10.74 -29.67 9.86
N GLY A 420 10.03 -29.85 10.98
CA GLY A 420 10.34 -29.21 12.25
C GLY A 420 9.17 -28.41 12.82
N THR A 421 9.46 -27.58 13.84
CA THR A 421 8.47 -26.71 14.47
C THR A 421 8.24 -25.44 13.68
N TRP A 422 7.00 -25.20 13.33
CA TRP A 422 6.53 -24.01 12.65
C TRP A 422 5.54 -23.23 13.51
N TYR A 423 5.53 -21.90 13.32
CA TYR A 423 4.56 -21.00 13.93
C TYR A 423 3.71 -20.38 12.84
N LEU A 424 2.41 -20.70 12.81
CA LEU A 424 1.50 -20.29 11.75
C LEU A 424 0.60 -19.13 12.17
N VAL A 425 0.50 -18.09 11.36
CA VAL A 425 -0.47 -17.00 11.50
C VAL A 425 -1.45 -17.09 10.33
N LYS A 426 -2.72 -17.34 10.64
CA LYS A 426 -3.81 -17.31 9.66
C LYS A 426 -4.50 -15.94 9.70
N HIS A 427 -4.31 -15.12 8.69
CA HIS A 427 -4.92 -13.81 8.52
C HIS A 427 -6.32 -13.97 7.92
N ARG A 428 -7.34 -13.92 8.76
CA ARG A 428 -8.74 -14.02 8.32
C ARG A 428 -9.26 -12.69 7.78
N LEU A 429 -10.31 -12.75 6.96
CA LEU A 429 -10.93 -11.58 6.33
C LEU A 429 -11.67 -10.65 7.30
N ASP A 430 -11.96 -11.09 8.55
CA ASP A 430 -12.67 -10.26 9.50
C ASP A 430 -11.94 -8.94 9.83
N VAL A 431 -12.68 -7.84 9.86
CA VAL A 431 -12.19 -6.55 10.38
C VAL A 431 -12.31 -6.58 11.89
N THR A 432 -11.18 -6.74 12.58
CA THR A 432 -11.17 -6.99 14.02
C THR A 432 -9.96 -6.38 14.72
N LYS A 433 -10.15 -5.96 15.96
CA LYS A 433 -9.04 -5.55 16.85
C LYS A 433 -8.22 -6.72 17.41
N LYS A 434 -8.66 -7.95 17.20
CA LYS A 434 -7.99 -9.14 17.76
C LYS A 434 -6.66 -9.40 17.07
N VAL A 435 -5.63 -9.63 17.85
CA VAL A 435 -4.32 -10.11 17.39
C VAL A 435 -4.40 -11.59 17.06
N ARG A 436 -3.91 -11.98 15.89
CA ARG A 436 -3.71 -13.38 15.50
C ARG A 436 -2.38 -13.87 16.05
N GLN A 437 -2.45 -14.59 17.17
CA GLN A 437 -1.27 -15.21 17.76
C GLN A 437 -0.81 -16.38 16.89
N ALA A 438 0.49 -16.45 16.63
CA ALA A 438 1.07 -17.59 15.91
C ALA A 438 0.81 -18.91 16.64
N LYS A 439 0.41 -19.94 15.90
CA LYS A 439 0.05 -21.26 16.37
C LYS A 439 1.17 -22.24 16.12
N LYS A 440 1.58 -22.97 17.18
CA LYS A 440 2.67 -23.96 17.09
C LYS A 440 2.19 -25.22 16.37
N THR A 441 2.94 -25.65 15.37
CA THR A 441 2.60 -26.77 14.49
C THR A 441 3.88 -27.51 14.10
N THR A 442 3.84 -28.82 13.97
CA THR A 442 4.99 -29.64 13.57
C THR A 442 4.79 -30.15 12.15
N PHE A 443 5.66 -29.74 11.25
CA PHE A 443 5.74 -30.22 9.86
C PHE A 443 6.60 -31.48 9.83
N ASN A 444 6.16 -32.51 9.12
CA ASN A 444 6.90 -33.74 8.95
C ASN A 444 7.37 -33.99 7.51
N THR A 445 8.30 -34.90 7.34
CA THR A 445 8.88 -35.24 6.04
C THR A 445 7.93 -35.93 5.05
N LYS A 446 6.71 -36.27 5.48
CA LYS A 446 5.68 -36.92 4.65
C LYS A 446 4.73 -35.93 3.98
N GLY A 447 4.93 -34.61 4.18
CA GLY A 447 4.07 -33.57 3.63
C GLY A 447 2.80 -33.33 4.44
N THR A 448 2.80 -33.65 5.72
CA THR A 448 1.69 -33.32 6.64
C THR A 448 2.20 -32.55 7.86
N PHE A 449 1.30 -31.86 8.52
CA PHE A 449 1.61 -31.16 9.78
C PHE A 449 0.47 -31.37 10.81
N GLU A 450 0.84 -31.29 12.09
CA GLU A 450 -0.06 -31.45 13.22
C GLU A 450 0.35 -30.55 14.39
N GLY A 451 -0.59 -30.27 15.28
CA GLY A 451 -0.41 -29.40 16.44
C GLY A 451 -1.63 -28.52 16.66
N ASP A 452 -1.43 -27.21 16.84
CA ASP A 452 -2.53 -26.24 16.94
C ASP A 452 -3.34 -26.14 15.63
N TYR A 453 -2.69 -26.44 14.50
CA TYR A 453 -3.30 -26.67 13.20
C TYR A 453 -2.88 -28.04 12.66
N SER A 454 -3.70 -28.63 11.80
CA SER A 454 -3.40 -29.89 11.12
C SER A 454 -3.78 -29.80 9.64
N GLY A 455 -2.93 -30.34 8.77
CA GLY A 455 -3.14 -30.28 7.33
C GLY A 455 -2.02 -30.96 6.55
N SER A 456 -1.89 -30.59 5.30
CA SER A 456 -0.84 -31.08 4.42
C SER A 456 -0.17 -29.96 3.64
N PHE A 457 1.02 -30.24 3.12
CA PHE A 457 1.75 -29.31 2.26
C PHE A 457 2.51 -30.07 1.17
N THR A 458 2.75 -29.38 0.07
CA THR A 458 3.65 -29.80 -1.01
C THR A 458 4.57 -28.65 -1.36
N VAL A 459 5.83 -28.97 -1.58
CA VAL A 459 6.81 -28.03 -2.13
C VAL A 459 7.10 -28.49 -3.57
N LYS A 460 7.02 -27.59 -4.51
CA LYS A 460 7.31 -27.87 -5.91
C LYS A 460 8.82 -28.04 -6.12
N ASP A 461 9.22 -29.13 -6.77
CA ASP A 461 10.63 -29.45 -7.02
C ASP A 461 11.36 -28.30 -7.75
N ASN A 462 12.57 -27.99 -7.30
CA ASN A 462 13.43 -26.94 -7.87
C ASN A 462 12.77 -25.57 -7.99
N SER A 463 11.88 -25.23 -7.08
CA SER A 463 11.19 -23.96 -7.04
C SER A 463 10.91 -23.51 -5.61
N PRO A 464 10.64 -22.23 -5.37
CA PRO A 464 10.28 -21.75 -4.03
C PRO A 464 8.79 -21.98 -3.70
N TYR A 465 7.99 -22.53 -4.62
CA TYR A 465 6.54 -22.57 -4.45
C TYR A 465 6.11 -23.68 -3.51
N ILE A 466 5.21 -23.31 -2.59
CA ILE A 466 4.59 -24.21 -1.63
C ILE A 466 3.06 -24.12 -1.74
N THR A 467 2.41 -25.27 -1.66
CA THR A 467 0.95 -25.38 -1.49
C THR A 467 0.67 -25.91 -0.08
N VAL A 468 -0.21 -25.26 0.66
CA VAL A 468 -0.62 -25.68 2.00
C VAL A 468 -2.12 -25.88 2.04
N GLU A 469 -2.56 -27.07 2.50
CA GLU A 469 -3.97 -27.40 2.73
C GLU A 469 -4.28 -27.29 4.22
N LEU A 470 -5.17 -26.35 4.57
CA LEU A 470 -5.55 -26.10 5.97
C LEU A 470 -7.04 -25.75 6.06
N ASP A 471 -7.80 -26.46 6.90
CA ASP A 471 -9.24 -26.22 7.13
C ASP A 471 -10.09 -26.27 5.84
N GLY A 472 -9.67 -27.02 4.81
CA GLY A 472 -10.35 -27.13 3.51
C GLY A 472 -10.05 -25.96 2.57
N VAL A 473 -9.08 -25.12 2.89
CA VAL A 473 -8.57 -24.02 2.06
C VAL A 473 -7.21 -24.41 1.49
N THR A 474 -7.04 -24.17 0.20
CA THR A 474 -5.76 -24.32 -0.51
C THR A 474 -5.04 -22.96 -0.53
N TYR A 475 -3.86 -22.89 0.07
CA TYR A 475 -3.00 -21.72 0.09
C TYR A 475 -1.84 -21.92 -0.89
N GLN A 476 -1.67 -20.99 -1.83
CA GLN A 476 -0.53 -20.93 -2.75
C GLN A 476 0.47 -19.90 -2.26
N GLY A 477 1.75 -20.25 -2.20
CA GLY A 477 2.74 -19.34 -1.64
C GLY A 477 4.17 -19.66 -2.02
N VAL A 478 5.08 -18.97 -1.35
CA VAL A 478 6.52 -19.09 -1.54
C VAL A 478 7.24 -19.39 -0.23
N LEU A 479 8.36 -20.09 -0.33
CA LEU A 479 9.33 -20.34 0.73
C LEU A 479 10.52 -19.39 0.58
N ALA A 480 10.92 -18.78 1.69
CA ALA A 480 12.08 -17.93 1.75
C ALA A 480 12.84 -18.12 3.06
N LYS A 481 14.07 -17.62 3.13
CA LYS A 481 14.86 -17.48 4.35
C LYS A 481 15.26 -16.04 4.56
N GLY A 482 15.42 -15.67 5.80
CA GLY A 482 15.84 -14.32 6.20
C GLY A 482 16.10 -14.24 7.69
N THR A 483 15.96 -13.05 8.20
CA THR A 483 16.00 -12.76 9.64
C THR A 483 14.74 -12.06 10.08
N ASP A 484 14.28 -12.33 11.31
CA ASP A 484 13.25 -11.52 11.92
C ASP A 484 13.80 -10.20 12.48
N GLU A 485 12.93 -9.34 12.97
CA GLU A 485 13.31 -8.02 13.49
C GLU A 485 14.17 -8.10 14.76
N ALA A 486 14.23 -9.25 15.44
CA ALA A 486 15.12 -9.50 16.58
C ALA A 486 16.49 -10.04 16.17
N GLY A 487 16.70 -10.29 14.87
CA GLY A 487 17.92 -10.88 14.32
C GLY A 487 18.01 -12.40 14.57
N ASN A 488 16.89 -13.11 14.67
CA ASN A 488 16.88 -14.57 14.63
C ASN A 488 16.83 -15.03 13.18
N SER A 489 17.61 -16.05 12.83
CA SER A 489 17.52 -16.68 11.50
C SER A 489 16.22 -17.44 11.37
N VAL A 490 15.52 -17.25 10.27
CA VAL A 490 14.21 -17.86 9.99
C VAL A 490 14.14 -18.45 8.58
N ILE A 491 13.37 -19.51 8.48
CA ILE A 491 12.80 -19.99 7.23
C ILE A 491 11.31 -19.72 7.33
N TYR A 492 10.70 -19.16 6.29
CA TYR A 492 9.29 -18.85 6.32
C TYR A 492 8.61 -19.15 4.99
N PHE A 493 7.30 -19.28 5.05
CA PHE A 493 6.45 -19.19 3.87
C PHE A 493 5.38 -18.13 4.07
N THR A 494 4.95 -17.56 2.96
CA THR A 494 3.83 -16.64 2.88
C THR A 494 2.94 -17.05 1.72
N ALA A 495 1.62 -17.09 1.93
CA ALA A 495 0.68 -17.68 0.99
C ALA A 495 -0.69 -17.00 1.02
N VAL A 496 -1.39 -16.99 -0.11
CA VAL A 496 -2.78 -16.56 -0.26
C VAL A 496 -3.67 -17.78 -0.48
N GLY A 497 -4.85 -17.78 0.15
CA GLY A 497 -5.82 -18.87 0.08
C GLY A 497 -6.92 -18.60 -0.93
N ASN A 498 -7.46 -19.66 -1.53
CA ASN A 498 -8.60 -19.61 -2.45
C ASN A 498 -9.91 -19.10 -1.79
N ASP A 499 -9.84 -18.70 -0.52
CA ASP A 499 -10.90 -18.03 0.23
C ASP A 499 -10.62 -16.54 0.50
N ASN A 500 -9.57 -15.97 -0.09
CA ASN A 500 -9.05 -14.62 0.11
C ASN A 500 -8.31 -14.42 1.45
N GLU A 501 -8.17 -15.42 2.31
CA GLU A 501 -7.36 -15.33 3.52
C GLU A 501 -5.87 -15.53 3.19
N SER A 502 -4.96 -15.09 4.05
CA SER A 502 -3.53 -15.41 3.90
C SER A 502 -3.00 -16.22 5.07
N LEU A 503 -1.95 -16.96 4.80
CA LEU A 503 -1.29 -17.84 5.76
C LEU A 503 0.23 -17.57 5.75
N TRP A 504 0.76 -17.21 6.91
CA TRP A 504 2.20 -17.10 7.14
C TRP A 504 2.66 -18.25 8.04
N GLY A 505 3.81 -18.81 7.73
CA GLY A 505 4.47 -19.81 8.54
C GLY A 505 5.93 -19.47 8.77
N VAL A 506 6.42 -19.61 9.99
CA VAL A 506 7.80 -19.31 10.37
C VAL A 506 8.41 -20.45 11.12
N HIS A 507 9.62 -20.86 10.74
CA HIS A 507 10.48 -21.82 11.39
C HIS A 507 11.77 -21.12 11.83
N TYR A 508 12.03 -21.08 13.14
CA TYR A 508 13.22 -20.47 13.69
C TYR A 508 14.38 -21.48 13.69
N VAL A 509 15.51 -21.08 13.14
CA VAL A 509 16.70 -21.94 13.00
C VAL A 509 17.89 -21.35 13.76
N SER A 510 18.74 -22.22 14.33
CA SER A 510 20.03 -21.79 14.87
C SER A 510 21.01 -21.53 13.73
N GLU A 511 21.88 -20.53 13.90
CA GLU A 511 22.98 -20.26 12.96
C GLU A 511 23.96 -21.44 12.87
#